data_38753a4b8dd480775de6bcea6ada87e4
#
_entry.id   38753a4b8dd480775de6bcea6ada87e4
#
_cell.length_a   1.000
_cell.length_b   1.000
_cell.length_c   1.000
_cell.angle_alpha   90.00
_cell.angle_beta   90.00
_cell.angle_gamma   90.00
#
_symmetry.space_group_name_H-M   'P 1'
#
loop_
_entity.id
_entity.type
_entity.pdbx_description
1 polymer ?
#
loop_
_entity_poly.entity_id
_entity_poly.type
_entity_poly.pdbx_seq_one_letter_code
_entity_poly.pdbx_strand_id
1 'polypeptide(L)' 'MSKQYITEKELSDMTGRALQTLRNDRFNGRGFPYIKLGKSVRYDEELAISIMEQSKVETSSFQTGRE' A
#
# COMPACT_ATOMS: atom_id res chain seq x y z
N MET A 1 17.08 9.68 -9.11
CA MET A 1 16.78 9.01 -8.48
C MET A 1 16.24 7.72 -8.68
N SER A 2 16.52 6.77 -7.97
CA SER A 2 16.11 5.48 -8.26
C SER A 2 14.83 5.18 -7.57
N LYS A 3 13.98 4.45 -8.21
CA LYS A 3 12.80 3.94 -7.61
C LYS A 3 13.16 2.81 -6.71
N GLN A 4 12.37 2.66 -5.67
CA GLN A 4 12.55 1.61 -4.74
C GLN A 4 11.38 0.65 -4.87
N TYR A 5 11.67 -0.62 -4.92
CA TYR A 5 10.63 -1.65 -4.98
C TYR A 5 10.67 -2.42 -3.68
N ILE A 6 9.50 -2.61 -3.09
CA ILE A 6 9.42 -3.23 -1.78
C ILE A 6 8.64 -4.53 -1.85
N THR A 7 8.86 -5.37 -0.86
CA THR A 7 8.13 -6.64 -0.79
C THR A 7 6.74 -6.41 -0.23
N GLU A 8 5.91 -7.43 -0.37
CA GLU A 8 4.57 -7.39 0.17
C GLU A 8 4.58 -7.21 1.68
N LYS A 9 5.55 -7.84 2.34
CA LYS A 9 5.68 -7.70 3.78
C LYS A 9 6.06 -6.28 4.16
N GLU A 10 6.96 -5.68 3.41
CA GLU A 10 7.34 -4.29 3.66
C GLU A 10 6.16 -3.37 3.44
N LEU A 11 5.36 -3.64 2.42
CA LEU A 11 4.17 -2.84 2.18
C LEU A 11 3.17 -3.00 3.32
N SER A 12 3.04 -4.20 3.84
CA SER A 12 2.18 -4.45 4.99
C SER A 12 2.62 -3.60 6.17
N ASP A 13 3.93 -3.54 6.42
CA ASP A 13 4.45 -2.73 7.50
C ASP A 13 4.19 -1.25 7.29
N MET A 14 4.36 -0.78 6.06
CA MET A 14 4.15 0.62 5.73
C MET A 14 2.70 1.05 5.89
N THR A 15 1.80 0.21 5.45
CA THR A 15 0.38 0.59 5.42
C THR A 15 -0.37 0.20 6.67
N GLY A 16 0.19 -0.68 7.46
CA GLY A 16 -0.51 -1.19 8.62
C GLY A 16 -1.59 -2.22 8.28
N ARG A 17 -1.64 -2.64 7.01
CA ARG A 17 -2.63 -3.63 6.61
C ARG A 17 -2.05 -5.02 6.74
N ALA A 18 -2.91 -5.97 7.07
CA ALA A 18 -2.46 -7.36 7.21
C ALA A 18 -1.94 -7.87 5.88
N LEU A 19 -0.91 -8.70 5.95
CA LEU A 19 -0.33 -9.29 4.75
C LEU A 19 -1.38 -10.06 3.96
N GLN A 20 -2.24 -10.77 4.65
CA GLN A 20 -3.28 -11.55 3.99
C GLN A 20 -4.25 -10.65 3.24
N THR A 21 -4.54 -9.49 3.80
CA THR A 21 -5.42 -8.53 3.13
C THR A 21 -4.80 -8.04 1.82
N LEU A 22 -3.51 -7.76 1.84
CA LEU A 22 -2.82 -7.32 0.63
C LEU A 22 -2.85 -8.42 -0.43
N ARG A 23 -2.66 -9.65 -0.02
CA ARG A 23 -2.70 -10.78 -0.94
C ARG A 23 -4.08 -10.96 -1.55
N ASN A 24 -5.11 -10.85 -0.72
CA ASN A 24 -6.48 -10.98 -1.21
C ASN A 24 -6.80 -9.89 -2.21
N ASP A 25 -6.39 -8.66 -1.93
CA ASP A 25 -6.63 -7.56 -2.84
C ASP A 25 -5.92 -7.80 -4.16
N ARG A 26 -4.70 -8.30 -4.10
CA ARG A 26 -3.93 -8.58 -5.32
C ARG A 26 -4.64 -9.65 -6.16
N PHE A 27 -5.11 -10.71 -5.53
CA PHE A 27 -5.82 -11.76 -6.25
C PHE A 27 -7.11 -11.25 -6.86
N ASN A 28 -7.74 -10.29 -6.24
CA ASN A 28 -9.00 -9.74 -6.72
C ASN A 28 -8.82 -8.57 -7.67
N GLY A 29 -7.58 -8.29 -8.04
CA GLY A 29 -7.30 -7.25 -9.02
C GLY A 29 -7.47 -5.84 -8.49
N ARG A 30 -7.34 -5.66 -7.19
CA ARG A 30 -7.45 -4.33 -6.63
C ARG A 30 -6.33 -4.14 -5.61
N GLY A 31 -6.35 -3.03 -4.92
CA GLY A 31 -5.27 -2.70 -4.00
C GLY A 31 -4.18 -1.96 -4.73
N PHE A 32 -2.95 -2.16 -4.29
CA PHE A 32 -1.82 -1.44 -4.85
C PHE A 32 -1.31 -2.10 -6.12
N PRO A 33 -0.90 -1.31 -7.12
CA PRO A 33 -0.27 -1.88 -8.30
C PRO A 33 1.02 -2.60 -7.93
N TYR A 34 1.31 -3.67 -8.61
CA TYR A 34 2.47 -4.48 -8.29
C TYR A 34 3.14 -4.98 -9.56
N ILE A 35 4.36 -5.47 -9.37
CA ILE A 35 5.14 -6.07 -10.44
C ILE A 35 5.38 -7.51 -10.05
N LYS A 36 5.20 -8.42 -10.99
CA LYS A 36 5.48 -9.81 -10.72
C LYS A 36 6.70 -10.23 -11.53
N LEU A 37 7.71 -10.69 -10.81
CA LEU A 37 8.94 -11.16 -11.42
C LEU A 37 9.08 -12.64 -11.09
N GLY A 38 8.65 -13.49 -12.02
CA GLY A 38 8.60 -14.91 -11.72
C GLY A 38 7.62 -15.17 -10.60
N LYS A 39 8.13 -15.68 -9.50
CA LYS A 39 7.29 -15.93 -8.33
C LYS A 39 7.34 -14.81 -7.31
N SER A 40 8.12 -13.79 -7.59
CA SER A 40 8.28 -12.69 -6.64
C SER A 40 7.34 -11.56 -6.97
N VAL A 41 6.79 -10.96 -5.94
CA VAL A 41 5.92 -9.81 -6.08
C VAL A 41 6.60 -8.60 -5.45
N ARG A 42 6.58 -7.50 -6.15
CA ARG A 42 7.17 -6.26 -5.65
C ARG A 42 6.23 -5.12 -5.91
N TYR A 43 6.30 -4.12 -5.06
CA TYR A 43 5.46 -2.93 -5.19
C TYR A 43 6.37 -1.71 -5.35
N ASP A 44 5.93 -0.78 -6.17
CA ASP A 44 6.65 0.48 -6.36
C ASP A 44 6.37 1.34 -5.12
N GLU A 45 7.41 1.62 -4.35
CA GLU A 45 7.26 2.35 -3.10
C GLU A 45 6.67 3.73 -3.32
N GLU A 46 7.15 4.45 -4.31
CA GLU A 46 6.65 5.80 -4.59
C GLU A 46 5.17 5.77 -4.92
N LEU A 47 4.78 4.83 -5.74
CA LEU A 47 3.40 4.72 -6.15
C LEU A 47 2.52 4.33 -4.97
N ALA A 48 3.03 3.44 -4.12
CA ALA A 48 2.28 3.04 -2.92
C ALA A 48 2.07 4.23 -2.01
N ILE A 49 3.09 5.03 -1.80
CA ILE A 49 2.98 6.22 -0.98
C ILE A 49 1.98 7.19 -1.58
N SER A 50 2.03 7.34 -2.90
CA SER A 50 1.11 8.24 -3.59
C SER A 50 -0.34 7.82 -3.39
N ILE A 51 -0.59 6.53 -3.49
CA ILE A 51 -1.94 6.01 -3.29
C ILE A 51 -2.41 6.23 -1.86
N MET A 52 -1.51 6.03 -0.90
CA MET A 52 -1.83 6.28 0.49
C MET A 52 -2.20 7.74 0.72
N GLU A 53 -1.45 8.64 0.08
CA GLU A 53 -1.73 10.06 0.22
C GLU A 53 -3.08 10.43 -0.40
N GLN A 54 -3.40 9.83 -1.53
CA GLN A 54 -4.66 10.10 -2.19
C GLN A 54 -5.84 9.54 -1.41
N SER A 55 -5.61 8.52 -0.62
CA SER A 55 -6.66 7.91 0.16
C SER A 55 -6.87 8.59 1.50
N LYS A 56 -6.08 9.60 1.76
CA LYS A 56 -6.15 10.31 3.01
C LYS A 56 -7.48 11.04 3.14
N VAL A 57 -8.09 10.89 4.29
CA VAL A 57 -9.35 11.58 4.57
C VAL A 57 -9.05 12.79 5.43
N GLU A 58 -9.43 13.95 4.94
CA GLU A 58 -9.22 15.17 5.69
C GLU A 58 -10.43 15.45 6.53
N THR A 59 -10.22 15.50 7.82
CA THR A 59 -11.33 15.81 8.70
C THR A 59 -11.01 17.09 9.41
N SER A 60 -11.15 18.13 8.72
CA SER A 60 -10.74 19.41 9.26
C SER A 60 -11.42 19.75 10.57
N SER A 61 -12.48 19.14 10.84
CA SER A 61 -13.01 19.38 12.13
C SER A 61 -12.52 18.33 13.07
N PHE A 62 -12.12 17.94 13.20
CA PHE A 62 -11.71 16.90 13.90
C PHE A 62 -11.11 16.62 14.84
N GLN A 63 -11.15 16.38 15.14
CA GLN A 63 -10.68 15.91 15.47
C GLN A 63 -10.45 15.13 16.11
N THR A 64 -10.41 15.04 16.34
CA THR A 64 -10.09 14.20 16.61
C THR A 64 -10.17 13.24 17.10
N GLY A 65 -10.25 12.88 17.23
CA GLY A 65 -10.24 11.81 17.30
C GLY A 65 -10.32 10.95 17.62
N ARG A 66 -10.50 10.68 17.59
CA ARG A 66 -10.67 9.69 17.60
C ARG A 66 -10.48 8.94 17.44
N GLU A 67 -10.37 9.06 17.33
CA GLU A 67 -10.29 8.26 16.89
C GLU A 67 -10.24 7.78 16.97
#